data_92e7aade479666721f44d774dc62a677
#
_entry.id   92e7aade479666721f44d774dc62a677
#
_cell.length_a   1.000
_cell.length_b   1.000
_cell.length_c   1.000
_cell.angle_alpha   90.00
_cell.angle_beta   90.00
_cell.angle_gamma   90.00
#
_symmetry.space_group_name_H-M   'P 1'
#
loop_
_entity.id
_entity.type
_entity.pdbx_description
1 polymer ?
#
loop_
_entity_poly.entity_id
_entity_poly.type
_entity_poly.pdbx_seq_one_letter_code
_entity_poly.pdbx_strand_id
1 'polypeptide(L)'
;MDNMELWNKVCKTDPKYIKQVGFGARKFTAIDPQYQVRSITEQFGAVGVGWGWNSTTEYIHFNNGDVAVVSGVSIWTHADEKNIFGPFNGCRKFFDAGKGRLAEDAPKMAITDGLTKALSHLGFNADVFLGEMDGNKYAQDEKGKGNDAGW
;
A
#
# COMPACT_ATOMS: atom_id res chain seq x y z
N MET A 1 20.58 16.75 -10.99
CA MET A 1 19.34 16.05 -11.01
C MET A 1 18.47 16.46 -9.85
N ASP A 2 17.21 16.71 -10.11
CA ASP A 2 16.31 17.15 -9.07
C ASP A 2 15.83 15.93 -8.28
N ASN A 3 16.08 15.92 -7.01
CA ASN A 3 15.68 14.81 -6.16
C ASN A 3 14.18 14.63 -6.09
N MET A 4 13.42 15.66 -6.38
CA MET A 4 11.96 15.60 -6.31
C MET A 4 11.28 15.40 -7.65
N GLU A 5 12.05 15.16 -8.70
CA GLU A 5 11.48 15.05 -10.03
C GLU A 5 10.41 13.96 -10.13
N LEU A 6 10.71 12.77 -9.72
CA LEU A 6 9.73 11.69 -9.79
C LEU A 6 8.56 11.96 -8.86
N TRP A 7 8.86 12.35 -7.62
CA TRP A 7 7.83 12.61 -6.62
C TRP A 7 6.80 13.61 -7.18
N ASN A 8 7.29 14.71 -7.75
CA ASN A 8 6.40 15.75 -8.25
C ASN A 8 5.54 15.28 -9.42
N LYS A 9 6.01 14.30 -10.16
CA LYS A 9 5.24 13.78 -11.27
C LYS A 9 4.14 12.84 -10.85
N VAL A 10 4.30 12.15 -9.72
CA VAL A 10 3.40 11.06 -9.35
C VAL A 10 2.60 11.29 -8.09
N CYS A 11 2.77 12.44 -7.44
CA CYS A 11 2.18 12.66 -6.13
C CYS A 11 0.68 12.98 -6.13
N LYS A 12 0.12 13.31 -7.27
CA LYS A 12 -1.30 13.66 -7.32
C LYS A 12 -2.15 12.46 -7.69
N THR A 13 -3.27 12.31 -7.02
CA THR A 13 -4.15 11.17 -7.23
C THR A 13 -5.44 11.62 -7.89
N ASP A 14 -5.88 10.87 -8.89
CA ASP A 14 -7.15 11.15 -9.54
C ASP A 14 -8.25 10.68 -8.57
N PRO A 15 -9.13 11.56 -8.13
CA PRO A 15 -10.14 11.22 -7.13
C PRO A 15 -11.05 10.07 -7.49
N LYS A 16 -11.21 9.76 -8.75
CA LYS A 16 -12.09 8.66 -9.11
C LYS A 16 -11.52 7.29 -8.77
N TYR A 17 -10.24 7.24 -8.40
CA TYR A 17 -9.62 5.96 -8.04
C TYR A 17 -9.41 5.80 -6.53
N ILE A 18 -10.09 6.64 -5.73
CA ILE A 18 -10.03 6.48 -4.30
C ILE A 18 -11.44 6.29 -3.76
N LYS A 19 -11.54 5.74 -2.59
CA LYS A 19 -12.82 5.60 -1.94
C LYS A 19 -12.64 5.60 -0.45
N GLN A 20 -13.68 5.94 0.29
CA GLN A 20 -13.66 5.90 1.73
C GLN A 20 -14.03 4.51 2.18
N VAL A 21 -13.26 3.97 3.09
CA VAL A 21 -13.48 2.63 3.60
C VAL A 21 -13.43 2.70 5.11
N GLY A 22 -14.21 1.91 5.77
CA GLY A 22 -14.12 1.84 7.22
C GLY A 22 -15.36 1.30 7.85
N PHE A 23 -15.28 1.09 9.16
CA PHE A 23 -16.37 0.59 9.90
C PHE A 23 -16.61 1.53 11.06
N GLY A 24 -17.86 1.87 11.34
CA GLY A 24 -18.20 2.72 12.44
C GLY A 24 -17.51 4.06 12.31
N ALA A 25 -16.83 4.47 13.33
CA ALA A 25 -16.18 5.76 13.34
C ALA A 25 -14.85 5.78 12.61
N ARG A 26 -14.29 4.63 12.33
CA ARG A 26 -13.02 4.61 11.67
C ARG A 26 -13.17 4.61 10.18
N LYS A 27 -12.68 5.62 9.52
CA LYS A 27 -12.72 5.71 8.07
C LYS A 27 -11.37 6.07 7.54
N PHE A 28 -11.02 5.54 6.41
CA PHE A 28 -9.77 5.89 5.78
C PHE A 28 -9.95 5.87 4.25
N THR A 29 -9.03 6.50 3.55
CA THR A 29 -9.07 6.57 2.10
C THR A 29 -8.29 5.41 1.54
N ALA A 30 -8.91 4.66 0.64
CA ALA A 30 -8.26 3.55 -0.03
C ALA A 30 -8.02 3.93 -1.49
N ILE A 31 -6.90 3.53 -2.04
CA ILE A 31 -6.53 3.81 -3.40
C ILE A 31 -6.64 2.52 -4.18
N ASP A 32 -7.19 2.59 -5.39
CA ASP A 32 -7.33 1.42 -6.25
C ASP A 32 -5.93 0.90 -6.59
N PRO A 33 -5.60 -0.34 -6.23
CA PRO A 33 -4.27 -0.88 -6.51
C PRO A 33 -3.94 -0.95 -8.00
N GLN A 34 -4.92 -1.19 -8.84
CA GLN A 34 -4.66 -1.28 -10.26
C GLN A 34 -4.33 0.09 -10.84
N TYR A 35 -4.89 1.15 -10.27
CA TYR A 35 -4.54 2.49 -10.66
C TYR A 35 -3.07 2.77 -10.31
N GLN A 36 -2.60 2.24 -9.18
CA GLN A 36 -1.21 2.43 -8.80
C GLN A 36 -0.28 1.70 -9.75
N VAL A 37 -0.66 0.50 -10.20
CA VAL A 37 0.13 -0.26 -11.16
C VAL A 37 0.20 0.52 -12.48
N ARG A 38 -0.90 1.13 -12.90
CA ARG A 38 -0.91 1.91 -14.12
C ARG A 38 0.01 3.13 -13.96
N SER A 39 -0.01 3.77 -12.81
CA SER A 39 0.80 4.95 -12.58
C SER A 39 2.29 4.66 -12.67
N ILE A 40 2.74 3.58 -12.08
CA ILE A 40 4.16 3.26 -12.15
C ILE A 40 4.52 2.79 -13.56
N THR A 41 3.59 2.14 -14.25
CA THR A 41 3.82 1.73 -15.63
C THR A 41 3.99 2.95 -16.54
N GLU A 42 3.25 4.02 -16.29
CA GLU A 42 3.40 5.23 -17.08
C GLU A 42 4.78 5.85 -16.88
N GLN A 43 5.38 5.68 -15.74
CA GLN A 43 6.67 6.29 -15.47
C GLN A 43 7.85 5.43 -15.93
N PHE A 44 7.75 4.13 -15.82
CA PHE A 44 8.89 3.26 -16.04
C PHE A 44 8.74 2.23 -17.16
N GLY A 45 7.54 2.05 -17.66
CA GLY A 45 7.30 1.06 -18.72
C GLY A 45 6.56 -0.14 -18.20
N ALA A 46 6.39 -1.14 -19.03
CA ALA A 46 5.59 -2.31 -18.68
C ALA A 46 6.21 -3.10 -17.53
N VAL A 47 5.36 -3.69 -16.71
CA VAL A 47 5.83 -4.52 -15.61
C VAL A 47 6.61 -5.71 -16.18
N GLY A 48 7.72 -6.02 -15.55
CA GLY A 48 8.61 -7.07 -16.05
C GLY A 48 9.64 -6.56 -17.04
N VAL A 49 9.47 -5.34 -17.55
CA VAL A 49 10.40 -4.75 -18.51
C VAL A 49 11.01 -3.48 -17.90
N GLY A 50 10.20 -2.49 -17.59
CA GLY A 50 10.69 -1.24 -17.02
C GLY A 50 10.68 -1.19 -15.52
N TRP A 51 9.85 -2.00 -14.90
CA TRP A 51 9.77 -2.12 -13.45
C TRP A 51 9.21 -3.48 -13.11
N GLY A 52 9.32 -3.84 -11.88
CA GLY A 52 8.74 -5.09 -11.42
C GLY A 52 8.88 -5.21 -9.92
N TRP A 53 8.45 -6.32 -9.38
CA TRP A 53 8.50 -6.55 -7.96
C TRP A 53 8.72 -8.02 -7.65
N ASN A 54 9.23 -8.25 -6.45
CA ASN A 54 9.45 -9.60 -5.97
C ASN A 54 8.84 -9.66 -4.57
N SER A 55 8.35 -10.80 -4.15
CA SER A 55 7.81 -10.94 -2.82
C SER A 55 8.20 -12.25 -2.19
N THR A 56 8.25 -12.25 -0.87
CA THR A 56 8.39 -13.47 -0.10
C THR A 56 7.25 -13.46 0.89
N THR A 57 6.68 -14.61 1.17
CA THR A 57 5.51 -14.71 2.01
C THR A 57 5.76 -15.75 3.11
N GLU A 58 5.36 -15.42 4.32
CA GLU A 58 5.46 -16.39 5.40
C GLU A 58 4.20 -16.33 6.24
N TYR A 59 3.95 -17.41 6.96
CA TYR A 59 2.77 -17.52 7.79
C TYR A 59 3.23 -17.62 9.24
N ILE A 60 2.61 -16.80 10.11
CA ILE A 60 2.98 -16.77 11.52
C ILE A 60 1.84 -17.37 12.33
N HIS A 61 2.16 -18.38 13.11
CA HIS A 61 1.17 -19.08 13.91
C HIS A 61 1.21 -18.58 15.34
N PHE A 62 0.06 -18.17 15.85
CA PHE A 62 -0.04 -17.67 17.20
C PHE A 62 -0.56 -18.76 18.14
N ASN A 63 -0.30 -18.60 19.42
CA ASN A 63 -0.67 -19.63 20.38
C ASN A 63 -2.16 -19.88 20.46
N ASN A 64 -2.98 -18.88 20.15
CA ASN A 64 -4.42 -19.06 20.21
C ASN A 64 -5.00 -19.72 18.95
N GLY A 65 -4.13 -20.09 18.02
CA GLY A 65 -4.58 -20.74 16.79
C GLY A 65 -4.74 -19.81 15.60
N ASP A 66 -4.66 -18.49 15.79
CA ASP A 66 -4.73 -17.56 14.67
C ASP A 66 -3.49 -17.70 13.82
N VAL A 67 -3.62 -17.38 12.55
CA VAL A 67 -2.49 -17.39 11.62
C VAL A 67 -2.50 -16.07 10.88
N ALA A 68 -1.35 -15.40 10.83
CA ALA A 68 -1.19 -14.19 10.04
C ALA A 68 -0.33 -14.52 8.84
N VAL A 69 -0.58 -13.83 7.72
CA VAL A 69 0.27 -13.94 6.54
C VAL A 69 0.99 -12.62 6.38
N VAL A 70 2.28 -12.67 6.18
CA VAL A 70 3.12 -11.50 6.02
C VAL A 70 3.88 -11.64 4.73
N SER A 71 3.83 -10.61 3.88
CA SER A 71 4.56 -10.62 2.63
C SER A 71 5.49 -9.44 2.57
N GLY A 72 6.73 -9.66 2.21
CA GLY A 72 7.69 -8.60 2.00
C GLY A 72 7.81 -8.37 0.50
N VAL A 73 7.65 -7.14 0.07
CA VAL A 73 7.64 -6.79 -1.35
C VAL A 73 8.77 -5.83 -1.66
N SER A 74 9.60 -6.18 -2.63
CA SER A 74 10.68 -5.31 -3.09
C SER A 74 10.38 -4.92 -4.53
N ILE A 75 10.71 -3.69 -4.90
CA ILE A 75 10.46 -3.18 -6.24
C ILE A 75 11.77 -2.87 -6.92
N TRP A 76 11.85 -3.12 -8.22
CA TRP A 76 12.98 -2.70 -9.03
C TRP A 76 12.46 -1.84 -10.18
N THR A 77 13.29 -0.90 -10.63
CA THR A 77 12.95 -0.02 -11.74
C THR A 77 14.11 0.03 -12.71
N HIS A 78 13.84 0.50 -13.91
CA HIS A 78 14.85 0.68 -14.95
C HIS A 78 15.52 -0.64 -15.38
N ALA A 79 14.84 -1.74 -15.17
CA ALA A 79 15.37 -3.07 -15.54
C ALA A 79 16.78 -3.26 -15.00
N ASP A 80 17.10 -2.70 -13.84
CA ASP A 80 18.43 -2.74 -13.27
C ASP A 80 18.32 -3.20 -11.83
N GLU A 81 18.94 -4.33 -11.55
CA GLU A 81 18.89 -4.88 -10.22
C GLU A 81 19.45 -3.95 -9.15
N LYS A 82 20.25 -2.99 -9.55
CA LYS A 82 20.83 -2.07 -8.58
C LYS A 82 19.77 -1.06 -8.11
N ASN A 83 18.64 -1.02 -8.77
CA ASN A 83 17.57 -0.12 -8.37
C ASN A 83 16.49 -0.85 -7.60
N ILE A 84 16.86 -1.91 -6.90
CA ILE A 84 15.92 -2.65 -6.08
C ILE A 84 15.86 -2.02 -4.70
N PHE A 85 14.69 -1.86 -4.16
CA PHE A 85 14.53 -1.37 -2.79
C PHE A 85 13.36 -2.06 -2.10
N GLY A 86 13.42 -2.12 -0.79
CA GLY A 86 12.51 -2.85 0.05
C GLY A 86 13.27 -3.86 0.88
N PRO A 87 12.62 -4.84 1.48
CA PRO A 87 11.20 -5.15 1.29
C PRO A 87 10.28 -4.31 2.15
N PHE A 88 9.08 -4.10 1.68
CA PHE A 88 8.03 -3.42 2.43
C PHE A 88 6.97 -4.46 2.76
N ASN A 89 6.52 -4.49 4.00
CA ASN A 89 5.67 -5.58 4.44
C ASN A 89 4.19 -5.26 4.39
N GLY A 90 3.42 -6.25 3.97
CA GLY A 90 1.99 -6.24 4.16
C GLY A 90 1.63 -7.39 5.06
N CYS A 91 0.61 -7.22 5.88
CA CYS A 91 0.22 -8.25 6.84
C CYS A 91 -1.29 -8.35 6.91
N ARG A 92 -1.80 -9.58 6.92
CA ARG A 92 -3.24 -9.81 7.04
C ARG A 92 -3.48 -11.03 7.91
N LYS A 93 -4.65 -11.07 8.57
CA LYS A 93 -5.01 -12.27 9.32
C LYS A 93 -5.49 -13.28 8.30
N PHE A 94 -4.88 -14.45 8.28
CA PHE A 94 -5.22 -15.49 7.33
C PHE A 94 -6.23 -16.47 7.92
N PHE A 95 -6.08 -16.84 9.18
CA PHE A 95 -7.02 -17.71 9.84
C PHE A 95 -7.39 -17.12 11.20
N ASP A 96 -8.69 -17.03 11.47
CA ASP A 96 -9.20 -16.51 12.73
C ASP A 96 -9.70 -17.70 13.53
N ALA A 97 -8.97 -18.10 14.55
CA ALA A 97 -9.31 -19.28 15.33
C ALA A 97 -10.62 -19.09 16.10
N GLY A 98 -10.89 -17.86 16.54
CA GLY A 98 -12.13 -17.60 17.29
C GLY A 98 -13.36 -17.77 16.45
N LYS A 99 -13.28 -17.47 15.16
CA LYS A 99 -14.42 -17.61 14.27
C LYS A 99 -14.33 -18.84 13.40
N GLY A 100 -13.22 -19.57 13.45
CA GLY A 100 -13.03 -20.74 12.61
C GLY A 100 -13.07 -20.40 11.14
N ARG A 101 -12.60 -19.20 10.76
CA ARG A 101 -12.75 -18.74 9.40
C ARG A 101 -11.42 -18.50 8.70
N LEU A 102 -11.31 -18.98 7.49
CA LEU A 102 -10.15 -18.80 6.66
C LEU A 102 -10.40 -17.66 5.68
N ALA A 103 -9.45 -16.73 5.59
CA ALA A 103 -9.55 -15.63 4.66
C ALA A 103 -8.70 -15.98 3.44
N GLU A 104 -9.33 -16.54 2.43
CA GLU A 104 -8.61 -17.01 1.26
C GLU A 104 -7.90 -15.91 0.50
N ASP A 105 -8.38 -14.68 0.59
CA ASP A 105 -7.76 -13.59 -0.12
C ASP A 105 -6.61 -12.94 0.65
N ALA A 106 -6.41 -13.32 1.89
CA ALA A 106 -5.40 -12.66 2.73
C ALA A 106 -4.00 -12.69 2.13
N PRO A 107 -3.54 -13.78 1.53
CA PRO A 107 -2.19 -13.77 0.97
C PRO A 107 -2.00 -12.73 -0.14
N LYS A 108 -2.98 -12.61 -1.04
CA LYS A 108 -2.81 -11.66 -2.12
C LYS A 108 -3.00 -10.24 -1.61
N MET A 109 -3.81 -10.04 -0.57
CA MET A 109 -3.99 -8.74 0.02
C MET A 109 -2.73 -8.28 0.74
N ALA A 110 -2.02 -9.21 1.36
CA ALA A 110 -0.77 -8.90 2.02
C ALA A 110 0.26 -8.39 0.99
N ILE A 111 0.33 -9.02 -0.18
CA ILE A 111 1.23 -8.60 -1.23
C ILE A 111 0.81 -7.22 -1.74
N THR A 112 -0.47 -7.00 -1.96
CA THR A 112 -0.96 -5.71 -2.44
C THR A 112 -0.64 -4.60 -1.44
N ASP A 113 -0.78 -4.87 -0.13
CA ASP A 113 -0.46 -3.89 0.88
C ASP A 113 1.03 -3.55 0.86
N GLY A 114 1.87 -4.56 0.71
CA GLY A 114 3.31 -4.34 0.61
C GLY A 114 3.68 -3.53 -0.63
N LEU A 115 3.04 -3.84 -1.76
CA LEU A 115 3.30 -3.14 -3.00
C LEU A 115 2.86 -1.67 -2.89
N THR A 116 1.69 -1.41 -2.32
CA THR A 116 1.21 -0.05 -2.12
C THR A 116 2.17 0.74 -1.24
N LYS A 117 2.67 0.10 -0.19
CA LYS A 117 3.62 0.77 0.70
C LYS A 117 4.91 1.09 -0.05
N ALA A 118 5.39 0.16 -0.86
CA ALA A 118 6.60 0.38 -1.62
C ALA A 118 6.43 1.55 -2.60
N LEU A 119 5.30 1.59 -3.31
CA LEU A 119 5.06 2.66 -4.26
C LEU A 119 4.95 4.02 -3.56
N SER A 120 4.40 4.05 -2.36
CA SER A 120 4.27 5.30 -1.63
C SER A 120 5.64 5.91 -1.32
N HIS A 121 6.65 5.08 -1.19
CA HIS A 121 7.99 5.59 -0.91
C HIS A 121 8.63 6.26 -2.14
N LEU A 122 8.09 6.03 -3.31
CA LEU A 122 8.55 6.71 -4.51
C LEU A 122 7.76 8.00 -4.76
N GLY A 123 6.75 8.26 -3.93
CA GLY A 123 5.92 9.45 -4.06
C GLY A 123 4.56 9.21 -4.69
N PHE A 124 4.28 7.99 -5.14
CA PHE A 124 2.98 7.72 -5.76
C PHE A 124 1.87 7.94 -4.74
N ASN A 125 0.93 8.77 -5.13
CA ASN A 125 -0.25 9.09 -4.32
C ASN A 125 0.11 9.79 -3.00
N ALA A 126 1.19 10.56 -3.01
CA ALA A 126 1.64 11.23 -1.80
C ALA A 126 0.60 12.20 -1.25
N ASP A 127 -0.24 12.78 -2.10
CA ASP A 127 -1.28 13.68 -1.64
C ASP A 127 -2.25 12.97 -0.68
N VAL A 128 -2.54 11.70 -0.92
CA VAL A 128 -3.39 10.94 -0.04
C VAL A 128 -2.66 10.63 1.26
N PHE A 129 -1.43 10.15 1.16
CA PHE A 129 -0.68 9.75 2.33
C PHE A 129 -0.26 10.94 3.21
N LEU A 130 -0.08 12.11 2.62
CA LEU A 130 0.26 13.30 3.39
C LEU A 130 -0.96 14.06 3.89
N GLY A 131 -2.15 13.55 3.60
CA GLY A 131 -3.36 14.18 4.10
C GLY A 131 -3.77 15.42 3.35
N GLU A 132 -3.31 15.59 2.12
CA GLU A 132 -3.62 16.77 1.35
C GLU A 132 -4.91 16.67 0.54
N MET A 133 -5.47 15.48 0.44
CA MET A 133 -6.65 15.31 -0.35
C MET A 133 -7.88 15.31 0.53
N ASP A 134 -8.93 15.99 0.12
CA ASP A 134 -10.13 16.05 0.88
C ASP A 134 -10.70 14.67 1.10
N GLY A 135 -11.19 14.43 2.27
CA GLY A 135 -11.80 13.15 2.55
C GLY A 135 -10.85 12.06 2.93
N ASN A 136 -9.59 12.34 3.04
CA ASN A 136 -8.68 11.31 3.42
C ASN A 136 -8.66 11.13 4.92
N LYS A 137 -8.09 10.07 5.38
CA LYS A 137 -8.13 9.71 6.77
C LYS A 137 -7.41 10.65 7.69
N TYR A 138 -6.45 11.38 7.16
CA TYR A 138 -5.70 12.25 8.02
C TYR A 138 -6.33 13.64 8.13
N ALA A 139 -7.00 14.07 7.12
CA ALA A 139 -7.60 15.37 7.11
C ALA A 139 -8.64 15.56 8.15
N GLN A 140 -9.27 14.49 8.59
CA GLN A 140 -10.23 14.69 9.51
C GLN A 140 -9.79 15.00 10.83
N ASP A 141 -8.65 14.57 11.15
CA ASP A 141 -8.13 14.79 12.44
C ASP A 141 -8.01 16.20 12.76
N GLU A 142 -7.86 17.02 11.78
CA GLU A 142 -7.70 18.36 12.02
C GLU A 142 -8.86 18.94 12.59
N LYS A 143 -9.95 18.42 12.39
CA LYS A 143 -11.02 19.05 12.84
C LYS A 143 -11.19 18.66 14.18
N GLY A 144 -10.42 18.19 14.56
CA GLY A 144 -10.65 17.95 15.69
C GLY A 144 -10.54 17.14 16.59
N LYS A 145 -10.03 16.55 16.45
CA LYS A 145 -9.94 15.71 17.23
C LYS A 145 -8.80 15.17 17.27
N GLY A 146 -8.28 15.25 16.79
CA GLY A 146 -7.23 14.78 16.86
C GLY A 146 -6.88 13.59 16.87
N ASN A 147 -6.58 13.19 16.66
CA ASN A 147 -6.27 12.29 16.81
C ASN A 147 -5.58 11.42 16.42
N ASP A 148 -5.28 10.96 16.35
CA ASP A 148 -4.69 10.05 16.31
C ASP A 148 -4.58 9.42 15.32
N ALA A 149 -4.22 9.62 14.75
CA ALA A 149 -4.05 9.21 13.70
C ALA A 149 -3.79 7.96 13.56
N GLY A 150 -3.59 7.38 13.97
CA GLY A 150 -3.40 6.19 13.61
C GLY A 150 -2.41 5.92 12.75
N TRP A 151 -1.43 6.39 12.65
CA TRP A 151 -0.45 5.98 11.82
C TRP A 151 0.49 5.10 12.45
#